data_545452e26e3c33e025992d6e0feadea1
#
_entry.id   545452e26e3c33e025992d6e0feadea1
#
_cell.length_a   1.000
_cell.length_b   1.000
_cell.length_c   1.000
_cell.angle_alpha   90.00
_cell.angle_beta   90.00
_cell.angle_gamma   90.00
#
_symmetry.space_group_name_H-M   'P 1'
#
loop_
_entity.id
_entity.type
_entity.pdbx_description
1 polymer ?
#
loop_
_entity_poly.entity_id
_entity_poly.type
_entity_poly.pdbx_seq_one_letter_code
_entity_poly.pdbx_strand_id
1 'polypeptide(L)'
;MKRVVLVIVGILLLLFGLGSIAIGTGIVVGAGSDGEFSAEAGNANGDGKALVFNDFAVDTGGTSDTLSGLADLTVGAKSTNGKRLFIGVGPVNQVNQYLSGFPHDIVSDISSDSGGTKVIPVPGKDQPAPPMDQSFWTVRAQGNSPRISIDPAATQTLVVMNADTSEQVAIDLQVGVKSRFLFPAGIGLIVVGAIFVLLAIWAFVRSRKKRTGLP
;
A
#
# COMPACT_ATOMS: atom_id res chain seq x y z
N MET A 1 7.43 -4.04 50.84
CA MET A 1 7.53 -4.85 49.61
C MET A 1 6.29 -4.79 48.76
N LYS A 2 5.06 -5.10 49.21
CA LYS A 2 3.84 -5.14 48.36
C LYS A 2 3.50 -3.81 47.66
N ARG A 3 3.81 -2.61 48.19
CA ARG A 3 3.53 -1.31 47.59
C ARG A 3 4.49 -0.98 46.44
N VAL A 4 5.78 -1.29 46.62
CA VAL A 4 6.79 -1.07 45.59
C VAL A 4 6.48 -1.93 44.35
N VAL A 5 6.08 -3.19 44.60
CA VAL A 5 5.65 -4.09 43.50
C VAL A 5 4.43 -3.55 42.78
N LEU A 6 3.40 -3.04 43.50
CA LEU A 6 2.20 -2.44 42.86
C LEU A 6 2.53 -1.19 42.03
N VAL A 7 3.48 -0.38 42.48
CA VAL A 7 3.91 0.82 41.72
C VAL A 7 4.68 0.40 40.48
N ILE A 8 5.60 -0.55 40.58
CA ILE A 8 6.37 -1.07 39.45
C ILE A 8 5.43 -1.69 38.40
N VAL A 9 4.50 -2.56 38.85
CA VAL A 9 3.50 -3.15 37.98
C VAL A 9 2.62 -2.07 37.29
N GLY A 10 2.22 -1.03 38.05
CA GLY A 10 1.45 0.08 37.52
C GLY A 10 2.20 0.87 36.41
N ILE A 11 3.52 1.09 36.61
CA ILE A 11 4.37 1.74 35.60
C ILE A 11 4.50 0.88 34.34
N LEU A 12 4.74 -0.41 34.50
CA LEU A 12 4.85 -1.34 33.37
C LEU A 12 3.54 -1.41 32.58
N LEU A 13 2.40 -1.51 33.26
CA LEU A 13 1.07 -1.51 32.62
C LEU A 13 0.80 -0.19 31.90
N LEU A 14 1.23 0.95 32.47
CA LEU A 14 1.07 2.25 31.84
C LEU A 14 1.90 2.36 30.55
N LEU A 15 3.16 1.94 30.59
CA LEU A 15 4.06 1.97 29.43
C LEU A 15 3.53 1.05 28.32
N PHE A 16 3.11 -0.16 28.68
CA PHE A 16 2.55 -1.11 27.72
C PHE A 16 1.22 -0.61 27.12
N GLY A 17 0.36 -0.04 27.96
CA GLY A 17 -0.92 0.52 27.55
C GLY A 17 -0.77 1.71 26.59
N LEU A 18 0.10 2.65 26.92
CA LEU A 18 0.37 3.80 26.05
C LEU A 18 1.04 3.37 24.74
N GLY A 19 1.99 2.42 24.79
CA GLY A 19 2.63 1.85 23.59
C GLY A 19 1.60 1.17 22.67
N SER A 20 0.71 0.37 23.22
CA SER A 20 -0.37 -0.30 22.45
C SER A 20 -1.34 0.71 21.81
N ILE A 21 -1.70 1.77 22.54
CA ILE A 21 -2.55 2.84 21.98
C ILE A 21 -1.82 3.56 20.83
N ALA A 22 -0.56 3.90 21.02
CA ALA A 22 0.21 4.60 19.98
C ALA A 22 0.34 3.76 18.70
N ILE A 23 0.69 2.47 18.82
CA ILE A 23 0.77 1.55 17.69
C ILE A 23 -0.61 1.37 17.04
N GLY A 24 -1.66 1.11 17.83
CA GLY A 24 -3.02 0.93 17.32
C GLY A 24 -3.54 2.16 16.58
N THR A 25 -3.26 3.36 17.11
CA THR A 25 -3.62 4.62 16.44
C THR A 25 -2.83 4.79 15.14
N GLY A 26 -1.53 4.48 15.13
CA GLY A 26 -0.72 4.51 13.91
C GLY A 26 -1.27 3.60 12.82
N ILE A 27 -1.71 2.39 13.18
CA ILE A 27 -2.34 1.45 12.25
C ILE A 27 -3.67 2.02 11.72
N VAL A 28 -4.56 2.49 12.59
CA VAL A 28 -5.89 3.00 12.20
C VAL A 28 -5.77 4.24 11.32
N VAL A 29 -4.87 5.17 11.65
CA VAL A 29 -4.66 6.40 10.87
C VAL A 29 -3.93 6.11 9.56
N GLY A 30 -2.91 5.25 9.58
CA GLY A 30 -2.11 4.92 8.41
C GLY A 30 -2.85 4.04 7.39
N ALA A 31 -3.61 3.04 7.87
CA ALA A 31 -4.38 2.16 6.99
C ALA A 31 -5.75 2.72 6.59
N GLY A 32 -6.20 3.81 7.23
CA GLY A 32 -7.55 4.33 7.02
C GLY A 32 -8.65 3.30 7.31
N SER A 33 -9.89 3.64 6.97
CA SER A 33 -11.05 2.74 7.12
C SER A 33 -10.99 1.53 6.19
N ASP A 34 -10.24 1.63 5.11
CA ASP A 34 -10.17 0.61 4.05
C ASP A 34 -9.12 -0.45 4.30
N GLY A 35 -8.33 -0.29 5.38
CA GLY A 35 -7.27 -1.21 5.75
C GLY A 35 -6.11 -1.27 4.75
N GLU A 36 -5.87 -0.18 4.00
CA GLU A 36 -4.84 -0.08 2.97
C GLU A 36 -3.73 0.88 3.40
N PHE A 37 -2.51 0.38 3.50
CA PHE A 37 -1.30 1.19 3.54
C PHE A 37 -0.79 1.39 2.14
N SER A 38 -0.65 2.63 1.70
CA SER A 38 -0.05 2.96 0.40
C SER A 38 1.12 3.92 0.57
N ALA A 39 2.16 3.70 -0.21
CA ALA A 39 3.33 4.56 -0.31
C ALA A 39 3.57 4.93 -1.79
N GLU A 40 4.14 6.09 -2.01
CA GLU A 40 4.62 6.46 -3.35
C GLU A 40 5.85 5.64 -3.68
N ALA A 41 5.78 4.90 -4.79
CA ALA A 41 6.90 4.08 -5.27
C ALA A 41 7.83 4.88 -6.19
N GLY A 42 7.36 6.00 -6.73
CA GLY A 42 8.11 6.88 -7.63
C GLY A 42 7.21 7.47 -8.71
N ASN A 43 7.81 8.30 -9.56
CA ASN A 43 7.13 8.87 -10.72
C ASN A 43 7.67 8.26 -12.01
N ALA A 44 6.84 8.18 -13.03
CA ALA A 44 7.23 7.74 -14.35
C ALA A 44 6.58 8.62 -15.43
N ASN A 45 7.40 9.04 -16.37
CA ASN A 45 6.97 9.84 -17.51
C ASN A 45 7.48 9.19 -18.79
N GLY A 46 6.60 8.98 -19.76
CA GLY A 46 6.92 8.45 -21.07
C GLY A 46 6.28 9.27 -22.18
N ASP A 47 6.99 9.38 -23.29
CA ASP A 47 6.50 10.06 -24.48
C ASP A 47 5.57 9.16 -25.33
N GLY A 48 5.63 7.85 -25.10
CA GLY A 48 4.78 6.86 -25.76
C GLY A 48 3.33 6.87 -25.28
N LYS A 49 2.57 5.91 -25.78
CA LYS A 49 1.15 5.72 -25.45
C LYS A 49 0.92 4.85 -24.23
N ALA A 50 1.94 4.12 -23.78
CA ALA A 50 1.88 3.25 -22.63
C ALA A 50 3.23 3.24 -21.88
N LEU A 51 3.16 3.11 -20.57
CA LEU A 51 4.27 2.71 -19.69
C LEU A 51 4.10 1.23 -19.35
N VAL A 52 5.15 0.46 -19.60
CA VAL A 52 5.15 -1.00 -19.47
C VAL A 52 6.15 -1.40 -18.39
N PHE A 53 5.67 -2.11 -17.39
CA PHE A 53 6.48 -2.64 -16.31
C PHE A 53 6.57 -4.17 -16.51
N ASN A 54 7.65 -4.60 -17.15
CA ASN A 54 7.90 -6.02 -17.36
C ASN A 54 8.33 -6.65 -16.04
N ASP A 55 7.96 -7.92 -15.85
CA ASP A 55 8.32 -8.70 -14.67
C ASP A 55 8.01 -7.95 -13.36
N PHE A 56 6.82 -7.32 -13.33
CA PHE A 56 6.37 -6.61 -12.15
C PHE A 56 6.18 -7.62 -11.01
N ALA A 57 7.28 -7.86 -10.31
CA ALA A 57 7.33 -8.59 -9.06
C ALA A 57 7.66 -7.58 -7.96
N VAL A 58 6.80 -7.46 -6.97
CA VAL A 58 7.15 -6.70 -5.77
C VAL A 58 8.01 -7.60 -4.91
N ASP A 59 9.28 -7.21 -4.75
CA ASP A 59 10.17 -7.90 -3.80
C ASP A 59 9.66 -7.66 -2.38
N THR A 60 8.91 -8.61 -1.87
CA THR A 60 8.38 -8.61 -0.51
C THR A 60 9.39 -9.12 0.51
N GLY A 61 10.66 -9.27 0.14
CA GLY A 61 11.71 -9.76 1.04
C GLY A 61 11.48 -11.20 1.51
N GLY A 62 10.83 -12.05 0.70
CA GLY A 62 10.53 -13.46 1.03
C GLY A 62 9.33 -13.65 1.94
N THR A 63 8.56 -12.60 2.23
CA THR A 63 7.34 -12.68 3.06
C THR A 63 6.07 -12.94 2.25
N SER A 64 6.16 -13.05 0.92
CA SER A 64 5.02 -13.28 0.01
C SER A 64 4.19 -14.51 0.41
N ASP A 65 4.84 -15.62 0.76
CA ASP A 65 4.15 -16.85 1.14
C ASP A 65 3.43 -16.72 2.50
N THR A 66 3.96 -15.89 3.39
CA THR A 66 3.38 -15.67 4.72
C THR A 66 2.21 -14.67 4.68
N LEU A 67 2.23 -13.75 3.72
CA LEU A 67 1.19 -12.73 3.54
C LEU A 67 0.08 -13.16 2.57
N SER A 68 0.32 -14.20 1.77
CA SER A 68 -0.69 -14.73 0.85
C SER A 68 -1.95 -15.15 1.63
N GLY A 69 -3.08 -14.53 1.30
CA GLY A 69 -4.36 -14.73 1.99
C GLY A 69 -4.62 -13.84 3.22
N LEU A 70 -3.60 -13.10 3.72
CA LEU A 70 -3.76 -12.12 4.80
C LEU A 70 -3.80 -10.68 4.30
N ALA A 71 -3.15 -10.42 3.18
CA ALA A 71 -3.07 -9.09 2.58
C ALA A 71 -3.00 -9.19 1.05
N ASP A 72 -3.64 -8.25 0.38
CA ASP A 72 -3.60 -8.06 -1.06
C ASP A 72 -2.60 -6.95 -1.38
N LEU A 73 -1.73 -7.17 -2.37
CA LEU A 73 -0.87 -6.13 -2.90
C LEU A 73 -1.69 -5.25 -3.84
N THR A 74 -1.62 -3.94 -3.65
CA THR A 74 -2.30 -2.97 -4.49
C THR A 74 -1.29 -2.11 -5.25
N VAL A 75 -1.60 -1.84 -6.52
CA VAL A 75 -0.84 -0.92 -7.35
C VAL A 75 -1.79 0.13 -7.89
N GLY A 76 -1.39 1.38 -7.74
CA GLY A 76 -2.14 2.52 -8.22
C GLY A 76 -1.27 3.44 -9.08
N ALA A 77 -1.90 4.15 -10.00
CA ALA A 77 -1.26 5.19 -10.78
C ALA A 77 -2.09 6.46 -10.67
N LYS A 78 -1.47 7.55 -10.24
CA LYS A 78 -2.09 8.86 -10.18
C LYS A 78 -1.60 9.70 -11.34
N SER A 79 -2.52 10.27 -12.11
CA SER A 79 -2.18 11.15 -13.23
C SER A 79 -1.54 12.45 -12.74
N THR A 80 -0.41 12.83 -13.32
CA THR A 80 0.27 14.12 -13.05
C THR A 80 -0.02 15.16 -14.12
N ASN A 81 -0.54 14.75 -15.29
CA ASN A 81 -0.92 15.64 -16.40
C ASN A 81 -2.44 15.86 -16.53
N GLY A 82 -3.23 15.35 -15.58
CA GLY A 82 -4.69 15.53 -15.55
C GLY A 82 -5.50 14.64 -16.49
N LYS A 83 -4.86 13.78 -17.28
CA LYS A 83 -5.55 12.82 -18.13
C LYS A 83 -6.07 11.63 -17.31
N ARG A 84 -7.19 11.06 -17.74
CA ARG A 84 -7.66 9.81 -17.16
C ARG A 84 -6.72 8.67 -17.55
N LEU A 85 -6.38 7.83 -16.60
CA LEU A 85 -5.50 6.69 -16.78
C LEU A 85 -6.28 5.39 -16.89
N PHE A 86 -5.71 4.47 -17.61
CA PHE A 86 -5.97 3.04 -17.54
C PHE A 86 -4.78 2.36 -16.85
N ILE A 87 -5.05 1.42 -15.97
CA ILE A 87 -4.07 0.51 -15.40
C ILE A 87 -4.59 -0.92 -15.59
N GLY A 88 -3.74 -1.81 -16.07
CA GLY A 88 -4.09 -3.21 -16.28
C GLY A 88 -2.90 -4.14 -16.13
N VAL A 89 -3.18 -5.35 -15.70
CA VAL A 89 -2.21 -6.43 -15.57
C VAL A 89 -2.71 -7.62 -16.38
N GLY A 90 -1.83 -8.21 -17.15
CA GLY A 90 -2.17 -9.34 -18.00
C GLY A 90 -0.99 -10.25 -18.30
N PRO A 91 -1.26 -11.42 -18.92
CA PRO A 91 -0.23 -12.36 -19.35
C PRO A 91 0.74 -11.71 -20.34
N VAL A 92 2.04 -11.90 -20.13
CA VAL A 92 3.13 -11.29 -20.90
C VAL A 92 2.93 -11.39 -22.41
N ASN A 93 2.55 -12.57 -22.90
CA ASN A 93 2.38 -12.78 -24.35
C ASN A 93 1.23 -11.97 -24.95
N GLN A 94 0.10 -11.85 -24.24
CA GLN A 94 -1.07 -11.13 -24.71
C GLN A 94 -0.86 -9.62 -24.62
N VAL A 95 -0.19 -9.15 -23.56
CA VAL A 95 0.22 -7.75 -23.43
C VAL A 95 1.19 -7.38 -24.54
N ASN A 96 2.22 -8.17 -24.82
CA ASN A 96 3.16 -7.92 -25.87
C ASN A 96 2.50 -7.88 -27.27
N GLN A 97 1.51 -8.76 -27.49
CA GLN A 97 0.73 -8.75 -28.74
C GLN A 97 -0.11 -7.47 -28.85
N TYR A 98 -0.72 -7.02 -27.76
CA TYR A 98 -1.50 -5.80 -27.71
C TYR A 98 -0.62 -4.55 -27.95
N LEU A 99 0.58 -4.51 -27.35
CA LEU A 99 1.54 -3.41 -27.48
C LEU A 99 2.23 -3.37 -28.86
N SER A 100 2.14 -4.44 -29.63
CA SER A 100 2.80 -4.56 -30.91
C SER A 100 2.30 -3.49 -31.89
N GLY A 101 3.23 -2.73 -32.42
CA GLY A 101 2.97 -1.73 -33.47
C GLY A 101 2.77 -0.31 -33.00
N PHE A 102 2.44 -0.03 -31.75
CA PHE A 102 2.32 1.34 -31.29
C PHE A 102 3.44 1.78 -30.32
N PRO A 103 3.76 3.09 -30.26
CA PRO A 103 4.85 3.58 -29.44
C PRO A 103 4.53 3.42 -27.95
N HIS A 104 5.47 2.83 -27.21
CA HIS A 104 5.36 2.65 -25.77
C HIS A 104 6.74 2.71 -25.10
N ASP A 105 6.76 2.91 -23.80
CA ASP A 105 7.99 3.02 -23.04
C ASP A 105 8.07 1.88 -22.01
N ILE A 106 9.19 1.14 -22.02
CA ILE A 106 9.47 0.11 -21.03
C ILE A 106 10.15 0.77 -19.83
N VAL A 107 9.56 0.64 -18.66
CA VAL A 107 10.15 1.10 -17.40
C VAL A 107 11.16 0.05 -16.94
N SER A 108 12.44 0.43 -16.91
CA SER A 108 13.53 -0.45 -16.51
C SER A 108 13.95 -0.29 -15.06
N ASP A 109 13.65 0.87 -14.46
CA ASP A 109 13.98 1.15 -13.07
C ASP A 109 13.01 2.21 -12.54
N ILE A 110 12.53 1.99 -11.33
CA ILE A 110 11.67 2.95 -10.60
C ILE A 110 12.51 3.53 -9.49
N SER A 111 12.96 4.76 -9.66
CA SER A 111 13.73 5.46 -8.64
C SER A 111 12.84 6.43 -7.88
N SER A 112 12.78 6.28 -6.56
CA SER A 112 12.18 7.26 -5.66
C SER A 112 13.11 8.46 -5.40
N ASP A 113 14.37 8.35 -5.80
CA ASP A 113 15.36 9.41 -5.69
C ASP A 113 15.32 10.37 -6.90
N SER A 114 15.91 11.53 -6.75
CA SER A 114 15.91 12.66 -7.71
C SER A 114 16.44 12.33 -9.13
N GLY A 115 16.84 11.09 -9.39
CA GLY A 115 17.33 10.61 -10.67
C GLY A 115 16.25 10.31 -11.72
N GLY A 116 14.98 10.28 -11.34
CA GLY A 116 13.87 9.93 -12.22
C GLY A 116 13.83 8.46 -12.63
N THR A 117 12.68 8.05 -13.12
CA THR A 117 12.48 6.68 -13.64
C THR A 117 13.16 6.53 -14.99
N LYS A 118 13.89 5.44 -15.16
CA LYS A 118 14.54 5.14 -16.42
C LYS A 118 13.58 4.40 -17.36
N VAL A 119 13.31 4.99 -18.51
CA VAL A 119 12.44 4.42 -19.53
C VAL A 119 13.23 4.10 -20.81
N ILE A 120 12.85 3.03 -21.48
CA ILE A 120 13.39 2.61 -22.77
C ILE A 120 12.28 2.75 -23.80
N PRO A 121 12.37 3.71 -24.74
CA PRO A 121 11.33 3.92 -25.74
C PRO A 121 11.33 2.80 -26.79
N VAL A 122 10.15 2.28 -27.09
CA VAL A 122 9.90 1.34 -28.17
C VAL A 122 9.11 2.08 -29.26
N PRO A 123 9.67 2.25 -30.45
CA PRO A 123 9.01 3.00 -31.52
C PRO A 123 7.83 2.22 -32.11
N GLY A 124 6.83 2.95 -32.58
CA GLY A 124 5.66 2.41 -33.26
C GLY A 124 4.91 3.49 -34.03
N LYS A 125 3.92 3.13 -34.82
CA LYS A 125 3.11 4.07 -35.61
C LYS A 125 1.62 3.84 -35.45
N ASP A 126 1.22 2.70 -34.91
CA ASP A 126 -0.18 2.31 -34.83
C ASP A 126 -0.88 2.97 -33.65
N GLN A 127 -2.20 2.99 -33.71
CA GLN A 127 -3.06 3.37 -32.59
C GLN A 127 -3.54 2.11 -31.88
N PRO A 128 -3.40 2.04 -30.56
CA PRO A 128 -3.96 0.92 -29.81
C PRO A 128 -5.49 0.96 -29.83
N ALA A 129 -6.08 -0.22 -29.83
CA ALA A 129 -7.50 -0.33 -29.51
C ALA A 129 -7.74 0.10 -28.04
N PRO A 130 -8.96 0.58 -27.68
CA PRO A 130 -9.23 0.98 -26.32
C PRO A 130 -8.85 -0.09 -25.30
N PRO A 131 -8.06 0.23 -24.28
CA PRO A 131 -7.54 -0.77 -23.37
C PRO A 131 -8.64 -1.44 -22.52
N MET A 132 -9.69 -0.72 -22.19
CA MET A 132 -10.81 -1.27 -21.41
C MET A 132 -11.61 -2.34 -22.17
N ASP A 133 -11.57 -2.34 -23.49
CA ASP A 133 -12.33 -3.28 -24.34
C ASP A 133 -11.58 -4.61 -24.51
N GLN A 134 -10.32 -4.70 -24.09
CA GLN A 134 -9.53 -5.91 -24.21
C GLN A 134 -9.89 -6.91 -23.11
N SER A 135 -10.17 -8.16 -23.49
CA SER A 135 -10.60 -9.21 -22.57
C SER A 135 -9.49 -9.97 -21.89
N PHE A 136 -8.23 -9.77 -22.30
CA PHE A 136 -7.09 -10.51 -21.77
C PHE A 136 -6.55 -9.98 -20.43
N TRP A 137 -6.97 -8.79 -20.00
CA TRP A 137 -6.55 -8.26 -18.72
C TRP A 137 -7.06 -9.13 -17.56
N THR A 138 -6.17 -9.60 -16.72
CA THR A 138 -6.50 -10.33 -15.49
C THR A 138 -7.23 -9.41 -14.51
N VAL A 139 -6.67 -8.21 -14.32
CA VAL A 139 -7.26 -7.13 -13.53
C VAL A 139 -7.06 -5.82 -14.27
N ARG A 140 -8.05 -4.95 -14.25
CA ARG A 140 -7.97 -3.63 -14.87
C ARG A 140 -8.82 -2.60 -14.14
N ALA A 141 -8.40 -1.34 -14.21
CA ALA A 141 -9.14 -0.19 -13.71
C ALA A 141 -8.89 1.06 -14.57
N GLN A 142 -9.81 2.02 -14.50
CA GLN A 142 -9.70 3.28 -15.20
C GLN A 142 -10.19 4.43 -14.32
N GLY A 143 -9.48 5.55 -14.34
CA GLY A 143 -9.84 6.73 -13.54
C GLY A 143 -8.74 7.77 -13.50
N ASN A 144 -8.87 8.79 -12.64
CA ASN A 144 -7.80 9.77 -12.42
C ASN A 144 -6.69 9.24 -11.51
N SER A 145 -7.04 8.28 -10.66
CA SER A 145 -6.12 7.56 -9.76
C SER A 145 -6.58 6.10 -9.66
N PRO A 146 -6.55 5.33 -10.79
CA PRO A 146 -6.99 3.95 -10.75
C PRO A 146 -6.07 3.10 -9.90
N ARG A 147 -6.64 2.08 -9.24
CA ARG A 147 -5.94 1.09 -8.41
C ARG A 147 -6.44 -0.29 -8.75
N ILE A 148 -5.53 -1.26 -8.68
CA ILE A 148 -5.81 -2.67 -8.86
C ILE A 148 -5.14 -3.48 -7.76
N SER A 149 -5.75 -4.60 -7.39
CA SER A 149 -5.10 -5.60 -6.54
C SER A 149 -4.45 -6.65 -7.45
N ILE A 150 -3.22 -7.00 -7.15
CA ILE A 150 -2.43 -7.96 -7.94
C ILE A 150 -2.00 -9.12 -7.06
N ASP A 151 -1.83 -10.29 -7.69
CA ASP A 151 -1.19 -11.44 -7.07
C ASP A 151 0.33 -11.32 -7.24
N PRO A 152 1.10 -11.17 -6.15
CA PRO A 152 2.55 -11.03 -6.24
C PRO A 152 3.27 -12.30 -6.75
N ALA A 153 2.61 -13.47 -6.70
CA ALA A 153 3.18 -14.74 -7.15
C ALA A 153 3.07 -14.96 -8.67
N ALA A 154 2.23 -14.17 -9.37
CA ALA A 154 2.03 -14.34 -10.80
C ALA A 154 2.99 -13.47 -11.61
N THR A 155 3.74 -14.09 -12.54
CA THR A 155 4.53 -13.35 -13.52
C THR A 155 3.61 -12.70 -14.54
N GLN A 156 3.46 -11.38 -14.42
CA GLN A 156 2.53 -10.60 -15.22
C GLN A 156 3.20 -9.28 -15.65
N THR A 157 2.67 -8.69 -16.70
CA THR A 157 3.08 -7.35 -17.15
C THR A 157 2.04 -6.33 -16.72
N LEU A 158 2.50 -5.29 -16.01
CA LEU A 158 1.70 -4.14 -15.65
C LEU A 158 1.80 -3.09 -16.77
N VAL A 159 0.67 -2.56 -17.20
CA VAL A 159 0.59 -1.49 -18.21
C VAL A 159 -0.20 -0.33 -17.66
N VAL A 160 0.35 0.87 -17.81
CA VAL A 160 -0.33 2.12 -17.51
C VAL A 160 -0.36 2.96 -18.78
N MET A 161 -1.52 3.48 -19.16
CA MET A 161 -1.67 4.32 -20.34
C MET A 161 -2.78 5.36 -20.14
N ASN A 162 -2.79 6.39 -20.98
CA ASN A 162 -3.92 7.29 -20.99
C ASN A 162 -5.18 6.54 -21.50
N ALA A 163 -6.29 6.75 -20.83
CA ALA A 163 -7.55 6.05 -21.14
C ALA A 163 -8.07 6.32 -22.56
N ASP A 164 -7.68 7.46 -23.13
CA ASP A 164 -7.99 7.89 -24.49
C ASP A 164 -6.92 7.45 -25.52
N THR A 165 -5.96 6.63 -25.09
CA THR A 165 -4.83 6.15 -25.90
C THR A 165 -3.91 7.25 -26.44
N SER A 166 -3.98 8.46 -25.87
CA SER A 166 -3.08 9.56 -26.23
C SER A 166 -1.66 9.33 -25.69
N GLU A 167 -0.70 9.98 -26.31
CA GLU A 167 0.71 9.99 -25.90
C GLU A 167 0.94 10.79 -24.62
N GLN A 168 2.17 10.76 -24.12
CA GLN A 168 2.63 11.44 -22.91
C GLN A 168 1.92 10.93 -21.65
N VAL A 169 2.25 9.72 -21.29
CA VAL A 169 1.80 9.11 -20.03
C VAL A 169 2.67 9.63 -18.89
N ALA A 170 2.05 10.29 -17.92
CA ALA A 170 2.75 10.87 -16.76
C ALA A 170 2.02 10.49 -15.48
N ILE A 171 2.72 9.80 -14.60
CA ILE A 171 2.13 9.19 -13.40
C ILE A 171 3.02 9.28 -12.17
N ASP A 172 2.38 9.35 -11.00
CA ASP A 172 2.93 8.94 -9.72
C ASP A 172 2.46 7.51 -9.45
N LEU A 173 3.40 6.57 -9.33
CA LEU A 173 3.13 5.19 -9.02
C LEU A 173 2.97 5.02 -7.51
N GLN A 174 1.93 4.32 -7.09
CA GLN A 174 1.67 4.00 -5.70
C GLN A 174 1.62 2.49 -5.52
N VAL A 175 2.29 2.01 -4.50
CA VAL A 175 2.22 0.60 -4.08
C VAL A 175 1.64 0.55 -2.69
N GLY A 176 0.73 -0.37 -2.47
CA GLY A 176 0.06 -0.52 -1.19
C GLY A 176 -0.17 -1.97 -0.81
N VAL A 177 -0.42 -2.16 0.46
CA VAL A 177 -0.83 -3.44 1.04
C VAL A 177 -2.18 -3.23 1.68
N LYS A 178 -3.17 -3.98 1.21
CA LYS A 178 -4.53 -3.95 1.74
C LYS A 178 -4.80 -5.22 2.54
N SER A 179 -5.22 -5.06 3.79
CA SER A 179 -5.61 -6.18 4.62
C SER A 179 -6.86 -5.86 5.43
N ARG A 180 -7.86 -6.73 5.31
CA ARG A 180 -9.11 -6.63 6.09
C ARG A 180 -8.90 -6.73 7.60
N PHE A 181 -7.73 -7.18 8.05
CA PHE A 181 -7.41 -7.35 9.47
C PHE A 181 -6.71 -6.16 10.08
N LEU A 182 -6.09 -5.27 9.29
CA LEU A 182 -5.30 -4.15 9.80
C LEU A 182 -6.15 -3.18 10.62
N PHE A 183 -7.25 -2.72 10.09
CA PHE A 183 -8.14 -1.78 10.79
C PHE A 183 -8.70 -2.35 12.10
N PRO A 184 -9.35 -3.55 12.12
CA PRO A 184 -9.84 -4.12 13.38
C PRO A 184 -8.73 -4.48 14.36
N ALA A 185 -7.54 -4.87 13.90
CA ALA A 185 -6.40 -5.11 14.77
C ALA A 185 -5.91 -3.82 15.44
N GLY A 186 -5.85 -2.70 14.70
CA GLY A 186 -5.54 -1.39 15.26
C GLY A 186 -6.50 -0.97 16.36
N ILE A 187 -7.81 -1.11 16.12
CA ILE A 187 -8.85 -0.85 17.14
C ILE A 187 -8.67 -1.78 18.35
N GLY A 188 -8.42 -3.06 18.13
CA GLY A 188 -8.17 -4.03 19.20
C GLY A 188 -6.99 -3.61 20.10
N LEU A 189 -5.89 -3.16 19.52
CA LEU A 189 -4.73 -2.65 20.24
C LEU A 189 -5.06 -1.40 21.06
N ILE A 190 -5.85 -0.48 20.55
CA ILE A 190 -6.30 0.71 21.28
C ILE A 190 -7.13 0.31 22.49
N VAL A 191 -8.09 -0.61 22.31
CA VAL A 191 -8.97 -1.08 23.41
C VAL A 191 -8.15 -1.80 24.51
N VAL A 192 -7.26 -2.70 24.11
CA VAL A 192 -6.38 -3.40 25.04
C VAL A 192 -5.47 -2.42 25.78
N GLY A 193 -4.89 -1.47 25.07
CA GLY A 193 -4.07 -0.41 25.66
C GLY A 193 -4.84 0.43 26.67
N ALA A 194 -6.09 0.82 26.37
CA ALA A 194 -6.95 1.56 27.26
C ALA A 194 -7.24 0.76 28.56
N ILE A 195 -7.49 -0.55 28.45
CA ILE A 195 -7.66 -1.43 29.61
C ILE A 195 -6.42 -1.44 30.51
N PHE A 196 -5.23 -1.56 29.92
CA PHE A 196 -3.98 -1.54 30.67
C PHE A 196 -3.74 -0.20 31.38
N VAL A 197 -4.07 0.92 30.73
CA VAL A 197 -4.00 2.25 31.38
C VAL A 197 -4.95 2.34 32.56
N LEU A 198 -6.19 1.87 32.42
CA LEU A 198 -7.16 1.85 33.52
C LEU A 198 -6.70 0.98 34.68
N LEU A 199 -6.13 -0.20 34.42
CA LEU A 199 -5.55 -1.07 35.42
C LEU A 199 -4.34 -0.43 36.12
N ALA A 200 -3.50 0.29 35.40
CA ALA A 200 -2.39 1.04 35.97
C ALA A 200 -2.91 2.15 36.93
N ILE A 201 -3.89 2.92 36.49
CA ILE A 201 -4.51 3.96 37.34
C ILE A 201 -5.12 3.33 38.60
N TRP A 202 -5.84 2.22 38.47
CA TRP A 202 -6.39 1.49 39.61
C TRP A 202 -5.30 1.03 40.59
N ALA A 203 -4.19 0.47 40.08
CA ALA A 203 -3.06 0.07 40.89
C ALA A 203 -2.45 1.24 41.67
N PHE A 204 -2.28 2.40 41.04
CA PHE A 204 -1.80 3.63 41.68
C PHE A 204 -2.75 4.14 42.75
N VAL A 205 -4.06 4.23 42.46
CA VAL A 205 -5.07 4.67 43.44
C VAL A 205 -5.10 3.73 44.67
N ARG A 206 -5.03 2.40 44.42
CA ARG A 206 -5.02 1.42 45.50
C ARG A 206 -3.74 1.49 46.34
N SER A 207 -2.60 1.84 45.76
CA SER A 207 -1.35 2.05 46.49
C SER A 207 -1.40 3.25 47.44
N ARG A 208 -2.22 4.28 47.14
CA ARG A 208 -2.39 5.53 47.90
C ARG A 208 -3.37 5.39 49.08
N LYS A 209 -4.46 4.62 48.94
CA LYS A 209 -5.58 4.53 49.89
C LYS A 209 -5.27 3.99 51.31
N LYS A 210 -4.04 3.54 51.60
CA LYS A 210 -3.67 3.04 52.94
C LYS A 210 -2.97 4.07 53.83
N ARG A 211 -3.09 5.37 53.57
CA ARG A 211 -2.48 6.43 54.37
C ARG A 211 -3.39 7.12 55.39
N THR A 212 -4.66 6.81 55.42
CA THR A 212 -5.66 7.42 56.33
C THR A 212 -6.07 6.44 57.44
N GLY A 213 -5.12 5.94 58.17
CA GLY A 213 -5.31 5.32 59.49
C GLY A 213 -4.40 6.07 60.44
N LEU A 214 -4.89 7.19 60.97
CA LEU A 214 -4.34 7.88 62.14
C LEU A 214 -4.94 7.27 63.41
N PRO A 215 -4.16 7.30 64.47
CA PRO A 215 -4.41 6.59 65.71
C PRO A 215 -5.66 7.05 66.46
#